data_c84008446971799534c6565eb8a83c44
#
_entry.id   c84008446971799534c6565eb8a83c44
#
_cell.length_a   1.000
_cell.length_b   1.000
_cell.length_c   1.000
_cell.angle_alpha   90.00
_cell.angle_beta   90.00
_cell.angle_gamma   90.00
#
_symmetry.space_group_name_H-M   'P 1'
#
loop_
_entity.id
_entity.type
_entity.pdbx_description
1 polymer ?
#
loop_
_entity_poly.entity_id
_entity_poly.type
_entity_poly.pdbx_seq_one_letter_code
_entity_poly.pdbx_strand_id
1 'polypeptide(L)'
;MKAKTLEEAYELNQARNSRVMGGMMWMRLGNARVKTVIDLSELGLDQIEETDHVFKIGAMCTLRQLELHQGLREMYGNGIAECVRHIVGVQFRNQATVGGSIYGRFGFSDVLTALLALDTFVELYNGGIIRLSEFVNRKKDKDLLLSIIIRKSKRSFRYDSVRQTKTDFPVIACSVVTGMVNGVESWYFSVGARPMKAALLEKQWEIPADISEEEIREYAKIVASEFEYGTNMRGSAKYRQHLAEVLIFREMRSIITEGRAWK
;
A
#
# COMPACT_ATOMS: atom_id res chain seq x y z
N MET A 1 -16.67 -13.31 -18.15
CA MET A 1 -17.32 -14.49 -17.53
C MET A 1 -17.40 -14.24 -16.06
N LYS A 2 -18.55 -14.37 -15.44
CA LYS A 2 -18.71 -14.36 -13.98
C LYS A 2 -18.38 -15.75 -13.45
N ALA A 3 -17.36 -15.83 -12.61
CA ALA A 3 -17.02 -17.07 -11.93
C ALA A 3 -17.98 -17.31 -10.76
N LYS A 4 -18.38 -18.55 -10.57
CA LYS A 4 -19.29 -18.96 -9.48
C LYS A 4 -18.53 -19.53 -8.29
N THR A 5 -17.30 -19.97 -8.50
CA THR A 5 -16.41 -20.49 -7.46
C THR A 5 -14.98 -19.96 -7.64
N LEU A 6 -14.19 -19.98 -6.57
CA LEU A 6 -12.78 -19.62 -6.62
C LEU A 6 -11.98 -20.58 -7.52
N GLU A 7 -12.34 -21.85 -7.52
CA GLU A 7 -11.75 -22.87 -8.37
C GLU A 7 -11.96 -22.56 -9.86
N GLU A 8 -13.19 -22.29 -10.26
CA GLU A 8 -13.52 -21.87 -11.63
C GLU A 8 -12.73 -20.62 -12.04
N ALA A 9 -12.69 -19.60 -11.15
CA ALA A 9 -11.94 -18.37 -11.40
C ALA A 9 -10.45 -18.65 -11.60
N TYR A 10 -9.87 -19.52 -10.76
CA TYR A 10 -8.47 -19.91 -10.85
C TYR A 10 -8.17 -20.64 -12.17
N GLU A 11 -8.95 -21.65 -12.51
CA GLU A 11 -8.79 -22.41 -13.76
C GLU A 11 -8.90 -21.50 -14.98
N LEU A 12 -9.91 -20.65 -15.04
CA LEU A 12 -10.07 -19.67 -16.11
C LEU A 12 -8.87 -18.73 -16.24
N ASN A 13 -8.27 -18.35 -15.10
CA ASN A 13 -7.12 -17.45 -15.09
C ASN A 13 -5.84 -18.12 -15.62
N GLN A 14 -5.73 -19.46 -15.60
CA GLN A 14 -4.56 -20.17 -16.16
C GLN A 14 -4.47 -20.04 -17.68
N ALA A 15 -5.59 -19.84 -18.37
CA ALA A 15 -5.61 -19.71 -19.84
C ALA A 15 -4.82 -18.49 -20.33
N ARG A 16 -4.20 -18.62 -21.51
CA ARG A 16 -3.48 -17.52 -22.15
C ARG A 16 -4.44 -16.36 -22.47
N ASN A 17 -4.02 -15.12 -22.18
CA ASN A 17 -4.82 -13.91 -22.40
C ASN A 17 -6.09 -13.81 -21.53
N SER A 18 -6.18 -14.56 -20.44
CA SER A 18 -7.17 -14.34 -19.39
C SER A 18 -6.70 -13.26 -18.42
N ARG A 19 -7.63 -12.50 -17.87
CA ARG A 19 -7.38 -11.48 -16.85
C ARG A 19 -8.50 -11.44 -15.84
N VAL A 20 -8.15 -11.40 -14.57
CA VAL A 20 -9.08 -11.13 -13.48
C VAL A 20 -9.47 -9.66 -13.53
N MET A 21 -10.76 -9.40 -13.38
CA MET A 21 -11.34 -8.07 -13.36
C MET A 21 -11.51 -7.61 -11.90
N GLY A 22 -10.78 -6.56 -11.52
CA GLY A 22 -11.16 -5.70 -10.40
C GLY A 22 -12.04 -4.55 -10.93
N GLY A 23 -11.77 -3.31 -10.50
CA GLY A 23 -12.52 -2.13 -11.00
C GLY A 23 -12.24 -1.74 -12.45
N MET A 24 -11.41 -2.46 -13.17
CA MET A 24 -10.99 -2.22 -14.57
C MET A 24 -10.34 -0.86 -14.88
N MET A 25 -10.02 -0.07 -13.86
CA MET A 25 -9.60 1.33 -14.05
C MET A 25 -8.32 1.47 -14.90
N TRP A 26 -7.37 0.53 -14.77
CA TRP A 26 -6.13 0.50 -15.57
C TRP A 26 -6.19 -0.47 -16.74
N MET A 27 -6.86 -1.60 -16.57
CA MET A 27 -6.95 -2.61 -17.62
C MET A 27 -7.62 -2.06 -18.89
N ARG A 28 -8.63 -1.20 -18.72
CA ARG A 28 -9.38 -0.57 -19.82
C ARG A 28 -8.51 0.38 -20.65
N LEU A 29 -7.46 0.95 -20.09
CA LEU A 29 -6.56 1.89 -20.77
C LEU A 29 -5.38 1.18 -21.45
N GLY A 30 -5.24 -0.12 -21.24
CA GLY A 30 -4.15 -0.91 -21.81
C GLY A 30 -4.48 -1.46 -23.21
N ASN A 31 -3.43 -1.72 -24.00
CA ASN A 31 -3.52 -2.30 -25.34
C ASN A 31 -3.40 -3.84 -25.36
N ALA A 32 -3.49 -4.48 -24.19
CA ALA A 32 -3.36 -5.93 -24.10
C ALA A 32 -4.56 -6.65 -24.77
N ARG A 33 -4.27 -7.64 -25.62
CA ARG A 33 -5.33 -8.51 -26.16
C ARG A 33 -5.83 -9.46 -25.07
N VAL A 34 -6.98 -9.15 -24.50
CA VAL A 34 -7.66 -9.97 -23.49
C VAL A 34 -8.72 -10.80 -24.19
N LYS A 35 -8.65 -12.12 -24.06
CA LYS A 35 -9.67 -13.06 -24.55
C LYS A 35 -10.79 -13.26 -23.55
N THR A 36 -10.41 -13.44 -22.28
CA THR A 36 -11.35 -13.76 -21.21
C THR A 36 -11.14 -12.79 -20.07
N VAL A 37 -12.18 -12.08 -19.70
CA VAL A 37 -12.26 -11.27 -18.49
C VAL A 37 -13.02 -12.07 -17.44
N ILE A 38 -12.39 -12.29 -16.30
CA ILE A 38 -12.94 -13.09 -15.19
C ILE A 38 -13.44 -12.12 -14.12
N ASP A 39 -14.73 -12.16 -13.88
CA ASP A 39 -15.42 -11.34 -12.89
C ASP A 39 -15.59 -12.13 -11.58
N LEU A 40 -15.08 -11.56 -10.49
CA LEU A 40 -15.12 -12.15 -9.14
C LEU A 40 -16.26 -11.57 -8.26
N SER A 41 -17.16 -10.78 -8.82
CA SER A 41 -18.14 -10.01 -8.04
C SER A 41 -19.14 -10.86 -7.25
N GLU A 42 -19.32 -12.14 -7.61
CA GLU A 42 -20.23 -13.07 -6.93
C GLU A 42 -19.53 -13.96 -5.89
N LEU A 43 -18.22 -13.76 -5.64
CA LEU A 43 -17.42 -14.61 -4.76
C LEU A 43 -17.29 -14.08 -3.32
N GLY A 44 -18.03 -13.02 -2.96
CA GLY A 44 -18.01 -12.47 -1.59
C GLY A 44 -16.67 -11.82 -1.17
N LEU A 45 -15.86 -11.38 -2.14
CA LEU A 45 -14.54 -10.77 -1.89
C LEU A 45 -14.60 -9.24 -1.73
N ASP A 46 -15.76 -8.66 -1.50
CA ASP A 46 -16.01 -7.21 -1.45
C ASP A 46 -16.31 -6.70 -0.03
N GLN A 47 -15.99 -7.49 0.99
CA GLN A 47 -16.22 -7.17 2.39
C GLN A 47 -14.90 -6.89 3.13
N ILE A 48 -14.96 -6.00 4.13
CA ILE A 48 -13.89 -5.82 5.10
C ILE A 48 -14.36 -6.47 6.41
N GLU A 49 -13.73 -7.58 6.75
CA GLU A 49 -13.97 -8.27 8.01
C GLU A 49 -13.00 -7.73 9.06
N GLU A 50 -13.54 -7.36 10.22
CA GLU A 50 -12.76 -6.89 11.35
C GLU A 50 -12.91 -7.82 12.54
N THR A 51 -11.80 -8.29 13.06
CA THR A 51 -11.72 -9.06 14.31
C THR A 51 -10.85 -8.32 15.34
N ASP A 52 -10.70 -8.86 16.51
CA ASP A 52 -9.80 -8.30 17.54
C ASP A 52 -8.33 -8.30 17.09
N HIS A 53 -7.96 -9.14 16.13
CA HIS A 53 -6.56 -9.37 15.73
C HIS A 53 -6.21 -8.86 14.35
N VAL A 54 -7.17 -8.79 13.43
CA VAL A 54 -6.91 -8.45 12.03
C VAL A 54 -8.03 -7.64 11.40
N PHE A 55 -7.66 -6.86 10.36
CA PHE A 55 -8.55 -6.44 9.29
C PHE A 55 -8.30 -7.34 8.08
N LYS A 56 -9.32 -8.09 7.65
CA LYS A 56 -9.26 -8.88 6.40
C LYS A 56 -10.07 -8.15 5.33
N ILE A 57 -9.36 -7.59 4.37
CA ILE A 57 -9.92 -6.74 3.30
C ILE A 57 -10.00 -7.60 2.04
N GLY A 58 -11.19 -7.93 1.59
CA GLY A 58 -11.39 -8.68 0.37
C GLY A 58 -10.82 -7.96 -0.86
N ALA A 59 -10.30 -8.72 -1.81
CA ALA A 59 -9.62 -8.15 -2.98
C ALA A 59 -10.53 -7.28 -3.85
N MET A 60 -11.84 -7.51 -3.80
CA MET A 60 -12.85 -6.73 -4.52
C MET A 60 -13.37 -5.52 -3.74
N CYS A 61 -12.96 -5.33 -2.48
CA CYS A 61 -13.24 -4.09 -1.75
C CYS A 61 -12.78 -2.88 -2.54
N THR A 62 -13.63 -1.86 -2.61
CA THR A 62 -13.30 -0.62 -3.31
C THR A 62 -12.34 0.26 -2.49
N LEU A 63 -11.60 1.13 -3.15
CA LEU A 63 -10.78 2.14 -2.46
C LEU A 63 -11.65 3.07 -1.60
N ARG A 64 -12.92 3.26 -1.98
CA ARG A 64 -13.85 4.06 -1.18
C ARG A 64 -14.25 3.38 0.12
N GLN A 65 -14.48 2.07 0.13
CA GLN A 65 -14.70 1.31 1.36
C GLN A 65 -13.49 1.39 2.28
N LEU A 66 -12.28 1.24 1.72
CA LEU A 66 -11.03 1.40 2.48
C LEU A 66 -10.89 2.81 3.09
N GLU A 67 -11.21 3.86 2.31
CA GLU A 67 -11.17 5.27 2.74
C GLU A 67 -12.11 5.57 3.92
N LEU A 68 -13.27 4.94 3.94
CA LEU A 68 -14.34 5.24 4.90
C LEU A 68 -14.37 4.29 6.10
N HIS A 69 -13.56 3.25 6.12
CA HIS A 69 -13.65 2.23 7.16
C HIS A 69 -13.27 2.78 8.53
N GLN A 70 -14.23 2.74 9.46
CA GLN A 70 -14.10 3.36 10.78
C GLN A 70 -13.01 2.71 11.62
N GLY A 71 -12.97 1.37 11.72
CA GLY A 71 -11.98 0.66 12.53
C GLY A 71 -10.54 0.90 12.06
N LEU A 72 -10.29 1.00 10.73
CA LEU A 72 -8.98 1.38 10.20
C LEU A 72 -8.59 2.80 10.60
N ARG A 73 -9.56 3.73 10.63
CA ARG A 73 -9.32 5.11 11.07
C ARG A 73 -9.05 5.19 12.57
N GLU A 74 -9.78 4.44 13.37
CA GLU A 74 -9.57 4.38 14.82
C GLU A 74 -8.20 3.79 15.17
N MET A 75 -7.77 2.75 14.45
CA MET A 75 -6.49 2.08 14.69
C MET A 75 -5.28 2.88 14.18
N TYR A 76 -5.36 3.46 12.98
CA TYR A 76 -4.21 4.03 12.26
C TYR A 76 -4.36 5.53 11.96
N GLY A 77 -5.35 6.20 12.56
CA GLY A 77 -5.64 7.59 12.26
C GLY A 77 -6.09 7.78 10.80
N ASN A 78 -5.84 8.94 10.26
CA ASN A 78 -6.25 9.25 8.89
C ASN A 78 -5.32 8.68 7.81
N GLY A 79 -4.20 8.05 8.14
CA GLY A 79 -3.17 7.66 7.17
C GLY A 79 -3.68 6.76 6.04
N ILE A 80 -4.56 5.78 6.34
CA ILE A 80 -5.19 4.92 5.32
C ILE A 80 -6.12 5.75 4.41
N ALA A 81 -6.91 6.66 4.97
CA ALA A 81 -7.77 7.53 4.17
C ALA A 81 -6.93 8.49 3.30
N GLU A 82 -5.83 9.03 3.84
CA GLU A 82 -4.92 9.92 3.09
C GLU A 82 -4.28 9.22 1.89
N CYS A 83 -3.89 7.95 2.03
CA CYS A 83 -3.26 7.24 0.91
C CYS A 83 -4.19 7.06 -0.29
N VAL A 84 -5.51 7.06 -0.10
CA VAL A 84 -6.48 6.87 -1.20
C VAL A 84 -7.20 8.15 -1.63
N ARG A 85 -7.34 9.15 -0.74
CA ARG A 85 -8.20 10.33 -0.99
C ARG A 85 -7.85 11.11 -2.25
N HIS A 86 -6.59 11.08 -2.69
CA HIS A 86 -6.09 11.78 -3.87
C HIS A 86 -5.99 10.89 -5.12
N ILE A 87 -6.42 9.62 -5.02
CA ILE A 87 -6.51 8.75 -6.19
C ILE A 87 -7.72 9.16 -7.02
N VAL A 88 -7.47 10.01 -8.00
CA VAL A 88 -8.45 10.59 -8.93
C VAL A 88 -9.64 11.23 -8.17
N GLY A 89 -10.85 10.73 -8.32
CA GLY A 89 -12.06 11.22 -7.70
C GLY A 89 -12.86 10.12 -7.00
N VAL A 90 -13.95 10.50 -6.31
CA VAL A 90 -14.81 9.55 -5.60
C VAL A 90 -15.39 8.49 -6.55
N GLN A 91 -15.81 8.87 -7.76
CA GLN A 91 -16.35 7.94 -8.77
C GLN A 91 -15.31 6.87 -9.14
N PHE A 92 -14.06 7.24 -9.28
CA PHE A 92 -12.97 6.31 -9.55
C PHE A 92 -12.77 5.35 -8.35
N ARG A 93 -12.73 5.90 -7.13
CA ARG A 93 -12.54 5.10 -5.91
C ARG A 93 -13.70 4.18 -5.57
N ASN A 94 -14.92 4.49 -6.03
CA ASN A 94 -16.09 3.60 -5.94
C ASN A 94 -15.97 2.35 -6.82
N GLN A 95 -15.06 2.34 -7.80
CA GLN A 95 -14.87 1.22 -8.72
C GLN A 95 -13.49 0.57 -8.57
N ALA A 96 -12.43 1.36 -8.38
CA ALA A 96 -11.09 0.83 -8.19
C ALA A 96 -11.02 -0.02 -6.92
N THR A 97 -10.42 -1.21 -7.03
CA THR A 97 -10.36 -2.18 -5.93
C THR A 97 -9.01 -2.18 -5.23
N VAL A 98 -9.02 -2.53 -3.95
CA VAL A 98 -7.79 -2.71 -3.14
C VAL A 98 -6.93 -3.81 -3.75
N GLY A 99 -7.54 -4.95 -4.11
CA GLY A 99 -6.83 -6.04 -4.76
C GLY A 99 -6.16 -5.63 -6.08
N GLY A 100 -6.84 -4.83 -6.91
CA GLY A 100 -6.27 -4.28 -8.15
C GLY A 100 -5.05 -3.40 -7.90
N SER A 101 -5.08 -2.58 -6.84
CA SER A 101 -3.98 -1.70 -6.44
C SER A 101 -2.76 -2.48 -5.93
N ILE A 102 -2.98 -3.62 -5.25
CA ILE A 102 -1.93 -4.47 -4.69
C ILE A 102 -1.39 -5.45 -5.75
N TYR A 103 -2.26 -6.20 -6.43
CA TYR A 103 -1.86 -7.19 -7.42
C TYR A 103 -1.15 -6.58 -8.63
N GLY A 104 -1.58 -5.39 -9.02
CA GLY A 104 -0.98 -4.63 -10.13
C GLY A 104 0.50 -4.32 -9.90
N ARG A 105 0.92 -4.14 -8.66
CA ARG A 105 2.29 -3.78 -8.24
C ARG A 105 2.83 -2.60 -9.05
N PHE A 106 1.95 -1.63 -9.33
CA PHE A 106 2.35 -0.42 -10.05
C PHE A 106 3.25 0.45 -9.18
N GLY A 107 4.28 1.03 -9.79
CA GLY A 107 5.23 1.88 -9.07
C GLY A 107 4.59 3.12 -8.42
N PHE A 108 3.44 3.55 -8.92
CA PHE A 108 2.68 4.70 -8.41
C PHE A 108 1.56 4.31 -7.42
N SER A 109 1.49 3.07 -6.98
CA SER A 109 0.41 2.62 -6.08
C SER A 109 0.57 3.19 -4.68
N ASP A 110 -0.27 4.17 -4.35
CA ASP A 110 -0.37 4.75 -3.01
C ASP A 110 -0.74 3.68 -1.98
N VAL A 111 -1.73 2.85 -2.29
CA VAL A 111 -2.21 1.77 -1.41
C VAL A 111 -1.08 0.77 -1.11
N LEU A 112 -0.32 0.37 -2.14
CA LEU A 112 0.81 -0.55 -1.93
C LEU A 112 1.88 0.08 -1.05
N THR A 113 2.21 1.36 -1.27
CA THR A 113 3.19 2.11 -0.47
C THR A 113 2.74 2.19 0.99
N ALA A 114 1.49 2.54 1.24
CA ALA A 114 0.93 2.65 2.59
C ALA A 114 0.94 1.31 3.33
N LEU A 115 0.37 0.27 2.71
CA LEU A 115 0.19 -1.03 3.36
C LEU A 115 1.50 -1.81 3.52
N LEU A 116 2.52 -1.51 2.71
CA LEU A 116 3.82 -2.19 2.80
C LEU A 116 4.57 -1.87 4.11
N ALA A 117 4.34 -0.71 4.71
CA ALA A 117 4.93 -0.33 5.99
C ALA A 117 4.19 -0.94 7.21
N LEU A 118 2.95 -1.41 7.04
CA LEU A 118 2.18 -2.09 8.08
C LEU A 118 2.49 -3.59 8.12
N ASP A 119 2.08 -4.28 9.20
CA ASP A 119 2.18 -5.74 9.30
C ASP A 119 1.11 -6.41 8.42
N THR A 120 1.35 -6.37 7.12
CA THR A 120 0.39 -6.73 6.10
C THR A 120 0.77 -8.01 5.38
N PHE A 121 -0.22 -8.85 5.14
CA PHE A 121 -0.14 -10.10 4.39
C PHE A 121 -1.14 -10.08 3.23
N VAL A 122 -0.92 -10.93 2.26
CA VAL A 122 -1.88 -11.24 1.20
C VAL A 122 -2.25 -12.70 1.27
N GLU A 123 -3.53 -12.98 1.04
CA GLU A 123 -4.06 -14.33 0.90
C GLU A 123 -4.23 -14.63 -0.59
N LEU A 124 -3.57 -15.65 -1.04
CA LEU A 124 -3.61 -16.15 -2.41
C LEU A 124 -4.35 -17.47 -2.46
N TYR A 125 -5.09 -17.74 -3.51
CA TYR A 125 -5.88 -18.97 -3.65
C TYR A 125 -5.02 -20.23 -3.54
N ASN A 126 -3.94 -20.30 -4.29
CA ASN A 126 -3.03 -21.46 -4.30
C ASN A 126 -1.75 -21.20 -3.48
N GLY A 127 -1.29 -19.96 -3.41
CA GLY A 127 -0.05 -19.59 -2.72
C GLY A 127 -0.19 -19.39 -1.20
N GLY A 128 -1.41 -19.48 -0.65
CA GLY A 128 -1.67 -19.30 0.78
C GLY A 128 -1.41 -17.86 1.26
N ILE A 129 -1.14 -17.72 2.54
CA ILE A 129 -0.91 -16.41 3.19
C ILE A 129 0.59 -16.13 3.23
N ILE A 130 1.01 -15.04 2.60
CA ILE A 130 2.41 -14.59 2.59
C ILE A 130 2.49 -13.10 2.95
N ARG A 131 3.66 -12.65 3.41
CA ARG A 131 3.88 -11.22 3.70
C ARG A 131 3.75 -10.37 2.44
N LEU A 132 3.17 -9.17 2.58
CA LEU A 132 3.06 -8.23 1.45
C LEU A 132 4.42 -7.88 0.86
N SER A 133 5.46 -7.73 1.68
CA SER A 133 6.84 -7.48 1.23
C SER A 133 7.41 -8.63 0.38
N GLU A 134 7.10 -9.87 0.72
CA GLU A 134 7.44 -11.04 -0.10
C GLU A 134 6.66 -11.03 -1.41
N PHE A 135 5.34 -10.82 -1.35
CA PHE A 135 4.47 -10.75 -2.52
C PHE A 135 4.93 -9.71 -3.54
N VAL A 136 5.35 -8.52 -3.10
CA VAL A 136 5.84 -7.45 -3.99
C VAL A 136 7.06 -7.89 -4.78
N ASN A 137 7.95 -8.66 -4.16
CA ASN A 137 9.20 -9.13 -4.76
C ASN A 137 9.07 -10.43 -5.54
N ARG A 138 8.02 -11.21 -5.28
CA ARG A 138 7.73 -12.46 -5.99
C ARG A 138 7.48 -12.20 -7.48
N LYS A 139 7.90 -13.12 -8.35
CA LYS A 139 7.57 -13.09 -9.78
C LYS A 139 6.04 -13.13 -9.94
N LYS A 140 5.52 -12.33 -10.88
CA LYS A 140 4.09 -12.36 -11.21
C LYS A 140 3.72 -13.73 -11.77
N ASP A 141 2.67 -14.30 -11.21
CA ASP A 141 2.04 -15.55 -11.62
C ASP A 141 0.57 -15.31 -11.97
N LYS A 142 -0.19 -16.38 -12.10
CA LYS A 142 -1.64 -16.34 -12.39
C LYS A 142 -2.50 -16.78 -11.21
N ASP A 143 -1.96 -16.70 -10.01
CA ASP A 143 -2.73 -16.96 -8.81
C ASP A 143 -3.79 -15.88 -8.58
N LEU A 144 -4.81 -16.18 -7.78
CA LEU A 144 -5.84 -15.22 -7.41
C LEU A 144 -5.48 -14.59 -6.07
N LEU A 145 -5.52 -13.26 -6.02
CA LEU A 145 -5.48 -12.51 -4.76
C LEU A 145 -6.90 -12.50 -4.18
N LEU A 146 -7.08 -13.09 -3.01
CA LEU A 146 -8.36 -13.21 -2.33
C LEU A 146 -8.59 -12.07 -1.33
N SER A 147 -7.60 -11.79 -0.51
CA SER A 147 -7.69 -10.76 0.52
C SER A 147 -6.34 -10.14 0.86
N ILE A 148 -6.41 -8.98 1.50
CA ILE A 148 -5.29 -8.31 2.17
C ILE A 148 -5.58 -8.36 3.67
N ILE A 149 -4.62 -8.83 4.46
CA ILE A 149 -4.75 -9.02 5.90
C ILE A 149 -3.79 -8.08 6.60
N ILE A 150 -4.31 -7.14 7.39
CA ILE A 150 -3.52 -6.24 8.23
C ILE A 150 -3.65 -6.73 9.66
N ARG A 151 -2.54 -7.15 10.29
CA ARG A 151 -2.54 -7.50 11.71
C ARG A 151 -2.65 -6.25 12.56
N LYS A 152 -3.59 -6.26 13.50
CA LYS A 152 -3.78 -5.17 14.44
C LYS A 152 -2.61 -5.10 15.42
N SER A 153 -2.06 -3.91 15.57
CA SER A 153 -1.00 -3.64 16.53
C SER A 153 -1.00 -2.15 16.88
N LYS A 154 -0.61 -1.82 18.10
CA LYS A 154 -0.44 -0.43 18.52
C LYS A 154 0.77 0.16 17.81
N ARG A 155 0.55 0.78 16.66
CA ARG A 155 1.56 1.44 15.83
C ARG A 155 1.11 2.83 15.44
N SER A 156 2.04 3.76 15.46
CA SER A 156 1.83 5.06 14.82
C SER A 156 2.08 4.93 13.33
N PHE A 157 1.14 5.42 12.54
CA PHE A 157 1.18 5.32 11.07
C PHE A 157 0.97 6.69 10.45
N ARG A 158 1.82 7.05 9.49
CA ARG A 158 1.69 8.24 8.65
C ARG A 158 1.91 7.89 7.19
N TYR A 159 1.25 8.66 6.35
CA TYR A 159 1.38 8.58 4.90
C TYR A 159 1.27 9.98 4.30
N ASP A 160 2.16 10.32 3.38
CA ASP A 160 2.09 11.54 2.60
C ASP A 160 2.67 11.32 1.18
N SER A 161 2.33 12.22 0.25
CA SER A 161 2.80 12.14 -1.12
C SER A 161 2.90 13.53 -1.76
N VAL A 162 3.89 13.72 -2.61
CA VAL A 162 4.02 14.90 -3.46
C VAL A 162 3.46 14.60 -4.84
N ARG A 163 2.58 15.49 -5.34
CA ARG A 163 1.91 15.41 -6.64
C ARG A 163 2.03 16.74 -7.37
N GLN A 164 2.02 16.74 -8.70
CA GLN A 164 2.00 17.98 -9.48
C GLN A 164 0.63 18.68 -9.41
N THR A 165 -0.43 17.89 -9.49
CA THR A 165 -1.81 18.34 -9.23
C THR A 165 -2.47 17.39 -8.25
N LYS A 166 -3.52 17.84 -7.57
CA LYS A 166 -4.16 17.14 -6.44
C LYS A 166 -4.51 15.68 -6.73
N THR A 167 -4.89 15.34 -7.94
CA THR A 167 -5.38 14.01 -8.33
C THR A 167 -4.48 13.30 -9.35
N ASP A 168 -3.29 13.84 -9.62
CA ASP A 168 -2.29 13.19 -10.49
C ASP A 168 -1.61 12.02 -9.76
N PHE A 169 -0.86 11.25 -10.50
CA PHE A 169 0.05 10.25 -9.91
C PHE A 169 1.08 10.92 -9.00
N PRO A 170 1.48 10.27 -7.91
CA PRO A 170 2.51 10.82 -7.05
C PRO A 170 3.86 10.93 -7.81
N VAL A 171 4.55 12.01 -7.55
CA VAL A 171 5.98 12.17 -7.88
C VAL A 171 6.80 11.28 -6.98
N ILE A 172 6.45 11.28 -5.69
CA ILE A 172 6.95 10.39 -4.64
C ILE A 172 5.84 10.17 -3.61
N ALA A 173 5.82 9.01 -2.98
CA ALA A 173 4.93 8.69 -1.87
C ALA A 173 5.75 7.98 -0.78
N CYS A 174 5.51 8.37 0.47
CA CYS A 174 6.17 7.81 1.62
C CYS A 174 5.15 7.35 2.66
N SER A 175 5.51 6.34 3.42
CA SER A 175 4.78 5.89 4.60
C SER A 175 5.77 5.56 5.70
N VAL A 176 5.50 6.07 6.91
CA VAL A 176 6.30 5.78 8.11
C VAL A 176 5.40 5.14 9.15
N VAL A 177 5.86 4.01 9.65
CA VAL A 177 5.20 3.27 10.74
C VAL A 177 6.21 3.02 11.83
N THR A 178 5.81 3.17 13.09
CA THR A 178 6.64 2.76 14.21
C THR A 178 5.81 2.10 15.28
N GLY A 179 6.40 1.16 16.01
CA GLY A 179 5.77 0.41 17.08
C GLY A 179 6.75 -0.49 17.80
N MET A 180 6.29 -1.08 18.90
CA MET A 180 7.07 -2.07 19.64
C MET A 180 6.92 -3.45 18.99
N VAL A 181 8.03 -4.07 18.63
CA VAL A 181 8.07 -5.44 18.11
C VAL A 181 9.06 -6.25 18.95
N ASN A 182 8.56 -7.27 19.63
CA ASN A 182 9.37 -8.09 20.55
C ASN A 182 10.15 -7.26 21.61
N GLY A 183 9.55 -6.18 22.11
CA GLY A 183 10.17 -5.31 23.10
C GLY A 183 11.15 -4.27 22.55
N VAL A 184 11.34 -4.21 21.22
CA VAL A 184 12.23 -3.26 20.55
C VAL A 184 11.43 -2.27 19.72
N GLU A 185 11.75 -0.97 19.84
CA GLU A 185 11.16 0.05 18.99
C GLU A 185 11.64 -0.14 17.54
N SER A 186 10.68 -0.37 16.66
CA SER A 186 10.94 -0.68 15.26
C SER A 186 10.26 0.35 14.36
N TRP A 187 11.00 0.81 13.35
CA TRP A 187 10.56 1.79 12.36
C TRP A 187 10.53 1.15 10.98
N TYR A 188 9.43 1.37 10.27
CA TYR A 188 9.18 0.85 8.94
C TYR A 188 8.95 2.03 8.00
N PHE A 189 9.77 2.11 6.95
CA PHE A 189 9.71 3.16 5.94
C PHE A 189 9.37 2.52 4.60
N SER A 190 8.30 2.96 3.98
CA SER A 190 7.98 2.53 2.62
C SER A 190 7.99 3.72 1.68
N VAL A 191 8.71 3.58 0.56
CA VAL A 191 8.81 4.62 -0.47
C VAL A 191 8.33 4.06 -1.80
N GLY A 192 7.31 4.71 -2.37
CA GLY A 192 6.73 4.41 -3.69
C GLY A 192 6.91 5.55 -4.69
N ALA A 193 6.41 5.37 -5.90
CA ALA A 193 6.53 6.31 -7.01
C ALA A 193 7.98 6.70 -7.39
N ARG A 194 8.92 5.75 -7.25
CA ARG A 194 10.37 5.91 -7.42
C ARG A 194 10.95 5.82 -8.84
N PRO A 195 10.37 5.76 -9.95
CA PRO A 195 9.49 4.96 -10.83
C PRO A 195 9.73 3.44 -10.83
N MET A 196 9.87 2.89 -9.70
CA MET A 196 9.96 1.45 -9.43
C MET A 196 8.86 1.07 -8.44
N LYS A 197 8.67 -0.24 -8.18
CA LYS A 197 7.76 -0.72 -7.14
C LYS A 197 8.11 -0.08 -5.80
N ALA A 198 7.10 0.10 -4.94
CA ALA A 198 7.34 0.49 -3.56
C ALA A 198 8.33 -0.47 -2.89
N ALA A 199 9.21 0.05 -2.08
CA ALA A 199 10.18 -0.71 -1.30
C ALA A 199 10.01 -0.40 0.17
N LEU A 200 10.36 -1.37 1.01
CA LEU A 200 10.31 -1.30 2.47
C LEU A 200 11.73 -1.32 3.04
N LEU A 201 11.97 -0.47 4.02
CA LEU A 201 13.15 -0.46 4.88
C LEU A 201 12.70 -0.59 6.32
N GLU A 202 13.37 -1.46 7.08
CA GLU A 202 13.13 -1.65 8.51
C GLU A 202 14.35 -1.19 9.30
N LYS A 203 14.13 -0.48 10.39
CA LYS A 203 15.16 -0.04 11.32
C LYS A 203 14.72 -0.30 12.76
N GLN A 204 15.64 -0.74 13.59
CA GLN A 204 15.46 -0.84 15.02
C GLN A 204 16.18 0.34 15.67
N TRP A 205 15.43 1.35 16.03
CA TRP A 205 15.94 2.59 16.61
C TRP A 205 15.13 3.00 17.82
N GLU A 206 15.80 3.17 18.93
CA GLU A 206 15.23 3.81 20.12
C GLU A 206 15.44 5.32 19.98
N ILE A 207 14.44 6.01 19.45
CA ILE A 207 14.52 7.46 19.25
C ILE A 207 13.99 8.16 20.52
N PRO A 208 14.77 9.04 21.17
CA PRO A 208 14.30 9.82 22.33
C PRO A 208 13.08 10.69 21.98
N ALA A 209 12.22 10.98 22.96
CA ALA A 209 11.07 11.84 22.72
C ALA A 209 11.46 13.33 22.60
N ASP A 210 12.58 13.71 23.20
CA ASP A 210 13.15 15.05 23.21
C ASP A 210 14.22 15.28 22.13
N ILE A 211 14.28 14.39 21.13
CA ILE A 211 15.20 14.51 20.00
C ILE A 211 14.99 15.85 19.26
N SER A 212 16.09 16.47 18.85
CA SER A 212 16.06 17.72 18.08
C SER A 212 15.55 17.52 16.64
N GLU A 213 15.04 18.59 16.01
CA GLU A 213 14.63 18.55 14.61
C GLU A 213 15.80 18.25 13.67
N GLU A 214 17.01 18.71 14.00
CA GLU A 214 18.23 18.45 13.25
C GLU A 214 18.55 16.96 13.24
N GLU A 215 18.47 16.30 14.37
CA GLU A 215 18.71 14.86 14.48
C GLU A 215 17.65 14.07 13.70
N ILE A 216 16.35 14.45 13.77
CA ILE A 216 15.30 13.83 12.96
C ILE A 216 15.60 13.98 11.45
N ARG A 217 16.13 15.14 11.01
CA ARG A 217 16.54 15.35 9.61
C ARG A 217 17.66 14.41 9.20
N GLU A 218 18.65 14.18 10.07
CA GLU A 218 19.72 13.24 9.77
C GLU A 218 19.21 11.80 9.65
N TYR A 219 18.29 11.36 10.53
CA TYR A 219 17.63 10.06 10.37
C TYR A 219 16.86 9.96 9.03
N ALA A 220 16.09 10.97 8.69
CA ALA A 220 15.34 11.00 7.42
C ALA A 220 16.25 10.94 6.21
N LYS A 221 17.38 11.65 6.24
CA LYS A 221 18.39 11.65 5.18
C LYS A 221 19.07 10.27 5.04
N ILE A 222 19.41 9.62 6.14
CA ILE A 222 19.94 8.26 6.14
C ILE A 222 18.96 7.33 5.49
N VAL A 223 17.67 7.33 5.93
CA VAL A 223 16.63 6.48 5.36
C VAL A 223 16.43 6.75 3.87
N ALA A 224 16.31 8.01 3.48
CA ALA A 224 16.10 8.37 2.07
C ALA A 224 17.26 7.91 1.18
N SER A 225 18.50 7.89 1.69
CA SER A 225 19.67 7.47 0.94
C SER A 225 19.75 5.95 0.69
N GLU A 226 19.02 5.15 1.46
CA GLU A 226 18.99 3.68 1.30
C GLU A 226 18.04 3.19 0.23
N PHE A 227 17.24 4.09 -0.37
CA PHE A 227 16.36 3.73 -1.47
C PHE A 227 16.95 4.13 -2.83
N GLU A 228 16.69 3.30 -3.83
CA GLU A 228 16.99 3.64 -5.22
C GLU A 228 15.89 4.51 -5.81
N TYR A 229 16.24 5.50 -6.62
CA TYR A 229 15.32 6.42 -7.28
C TYR A 229 15.59 6.46 -8.78
N GLY A 230 14.53 6.44 -9.57
CA GLY A 230 14.61 6.59 -11.02
C GLY A 230 14.21 7.99 -11.49
N THR A 231 14.55 8.29 -12.73
CA THR A 231 14.15 9.52 -13.43
C THR A 231 13.06 9.22 -14.47
N ASN A 232 12.03 10.07 -14.54
CA ASN A 232 11.06 10.07 -15.62
C ASN A 232 10.53 11.50 -15.84
N MET A 233 9.52 11.66 -16.70
CA MET A 233 8.92 12.97 -17.03
C MET A 233 8.37 13.74 -15.83
N ARG A 234 8.09 13.08 -14.69
CA ARG A 234 7.55 13.72 -13.47
C ARG A 234 8.62 14.23 -12.51
N GLY A 235 9.85 13.77 -12.63
CA GLY A 235 10.93 14.23 -11.76
C GLY A 235 12.20 13.39 -11.91
N SER A 236 13.34 14.01 -11.59
CA SER A 236 14.63 13.35 -11.55
C SER A 236 14.78 12.47 -10.30
N ALA A 237 15.71 11.52 -10.36
CA ALA A 237 16.08 10.69 -9.20
C ALA A 237 16.50 11.53 -7.99
N LYS A 238 17.35 12.55 -8.22
CA LYS A 238 17.82 13.48 -7.17
C LYS A 238 16.66 14.26 -6.53
N TYR A 239 15.72 14.74 -7.34
CA TYR A 239 14.54 15.45 -6.85
C TYR A 239 13.64 14.55 -6.00
N ARG A 240 13.42 13.29 -6.42
CA ARG A 240 12.64 12.30 -5.65
C ARG A 240 13.30 11.93 -4.34
N GLN A 241 14.61 11.76 -4.33
CA GLN A 241 15.36 11.50 -3.10
C GLN A 241 15.21 12.64 -2.11
N HIS A 242 15.36 13.88 -2.56
CA HIS A 242 15.16 15.06 -1.72
C HIS A 242 13.72 15.15 -1.20
N LEU A 243 12.71 14.89 -2.03
CA LEU A 243 11.32 14.88 -1.59
C LEU A 243 11.05 13.75 -0.57
N ALA A 244 11.63 12.56 -0.77
CA ALA A 244 11.50 11.46 0.18
C ALA A 244 12.10 11.84 1.55
N GLU A 245 13.28 12.46 1.57
CA GLU A 245 13.89 12.99 2.80
C GLU A 245 12.95 13.96 3.52
N VAL A 246 12.36 14.91 2.80
CA VAL A 246 11.42 15.89 3.36
C VAL A 246 10.16 15.23 3.92
N LEU A 247 9.56 14.28 3.18
CA LEU A 247 8.36 13.59 3.63
C LEU A 247 8.65 12.71 4.85
N ILE A 248 9.70 11.90 4.81
CA ILE A 248 10.10 11.05 5.93
C ILE A 248 10.36 11.89 7.18
N PHE A 249 11.07 13.02 7.04
CA PHE A 249 11.27 13.95 8.14
C PHE A 249 9.95 14.43 8.75
N ARG A 250 9.01 14.88 7.92
CA ARG A 250 7.70 15.37 8.38
C ARG A 250 6.88 14.30 9.10
N GLU A 251 6.89 13.10 8.57
CA GLU A 251 6.16 11.97 9.13
C GLU A 251 6.77 11.50 10.45
N MET A 252 8.10 11.38 10.53
CA MET A 252 8.82 11.07 11.78
C MET A 252 8.55 12.13 12.84
N ARG A 253 8.70 13.41 12.47
CA ARG A 253 8.44 14.54 13.37
C ARG A 253 7.00 14.49 13.91
N SER A 254 5.99 14.33 13.04
CA SER A 254 4.58 14.21 13.46
C SER A 254 4.38 13.06 14.45
N ILE A 255 4.95 11.89 14.19
CA ILE A 255 4.85 10.74 15.10
C ILE A 255 5.48 11.04 16.47
N ILE A 256 6.64 11.69 16.48
CA ILE A 256 7.37 11.99 17.72
C ILE A 256 6.65 13.08 18.53
N THR A 257 6.18 14.14 17.87
CA THR A 257 5.54 15.29 18.55
C THR A 257 4.10 15.03 18.99
N GLU A 258 3.32 14.28 18.22
CA GLU A 258 1.94 13.92 18.56
C GLU A 258 1.84 12.77 19.59
N GLY A 259 2.97 12.14 19.89
CA GLY A 259 3.07 10.98 20.76
C GLY A 259 2.93 9.64 20.00
N ARG A 260 3.62 8.65 20.52
CA ARG A 260 3.64 7.30 19.94
C ARG A 260 2.46 6.49 20.48
N ALA A 261 1.78 5.72 19.64
CA ALA A 261 0.57 4.97 19.97
C ALA A 261 0.71 3.95 21.12
N TRP A 262 1.94 3.64 21.55
CA TRP A 262 2.23 2.67 22.61
C TRP A 262 2.77 3.29 23.91
N LYS A 263 2.95 4.59 23.97
CA LYS A 263 3.42 5.32 25.17
C LYS A 263 2.29 5.88 26.00
#